data_3ec374ae715d06df0b40b8184d64a675
#
_entry.id   3ec374ae715d06df0b40b8184d64a675
#
_cell.length_a   1.000
_cell.length_b   1.000
_cell.length_c   1.000
_cell.angle_alpha   90.00
_cell.angle_beta   90.00
_cell.angle_gamma   90.00
#
_symmetry.space_group_name_H-M   'P 1'
#
loop_
_entity.id
_entity.type
_entity.pdbx_description
1 polymer ?
#
loop_
_entity_poly.entity_id
_entity_poly.type
_entity_poly.pdbx_seq_one_letter_code
_entity_poly.pdbx_strand_id
1 'polypeptide(L)'
;MTQPDSRPLAGLRIVELSSFVAAPLCGLTLSQLGAEVIRVDPLGGATDYRRWPLTEDGESIYWTGLNRGKRSLACDFRSPDAQRLLQRLITAPGPGGGILVTNAGGRDWISHDALAALRPDVITLEVLGRSDGGTAVDYTVNAGLGFPYLTGPPEFSGAVNHVLPAWDIACGLYAALSVTAAVRHRERTGEGARITLPLEDVALASAGMLGYLTEVQINGAGREGTGNAVYGTYGIDFVTSDGERFMLVALTNRHFRDLLELTGTGDAVSALATALGADFSLEDHRFRHREVLTAMFGAWFREHTADDVAAALAKTSLLHERYATFEEVVASGVLDRNPLFETLDQPRIGSYRAAANPAIFGGRHLFATPAPALGGDTEALLTDVLDIPAAEVADLISGGVVAGPKE
;
A
#
# COMPACT_ATOMS: atom_id res chain seq x y z
N MET A 1 -27.99 -13.91 20.11
CA MET A 1 -27.82 -13.86 18.64
C MET A 1 -26.97 -12.62 18.34
N THR A 2 -25.73 -12.79 17.97
CA THR A 2 -24.87 -11.68 17.50
C THR A 2 -25.49 -11.12 16.23
N GLN A 3 -25.63 -9.78 16.15
CA GLN A 3 -26.03 -9.15 14.89
C GLN A 3 -25.08 -9.59 13.77
N PRO A 4 -25.60 -9.91 12.57
CA PRO A 4 -24.73 -10.25 11.44
C PRO A 4 -23.75 -9.09 11.17
N ASP A 5 -22.51 -9.43 10.88
CA ASP A 5 -21.48 -8.44 10.51
C ASP A 5 -21.96 -7.65 9.28
N SER A 6 -22.10 -6.35 9.46
CA SER A 6 -22.63 -5.45 8.42
C SER A 6 -21.53 -4.88 7.51
N ARG A 7 -20.28 -5.35 7.65
CA ARG A 7 -19.17 -4.90 6.80
C ARG A 7 -19.36 -5.39 5.35
N PRO A 8 -18.84 -4.64 4.35
CA PRO A 8 -19.13 -4.90 2.94
C PRO A 8 -18.82 -6.30 2.42
N LEU A 9 -17.76 -6.95 2.96
CA LEU A 9 -17.30 -8.27 2.53
C LEU A 9 -17.58 -9.37 3.57
N ALA A 10 -18.48 -9.11 4.53
CA ALA A 10 -18.89 -10.12 5.50
C ALA A 10 -19.42 -11.38 4.81
N GLY A 11 -18.99 -12.55 5.27
CA GLY A 11 -19.34 -13.85 4.70
C GLY A 11 -18.38 -14.36 3.62
N LEU A 12 -17.44 -13.55 3.12
CA LEU A 12 -16.36 -14.05 2.26
C LEU A 12 -15.28 -14.72 3.09
N ARG A 13 -14.77 -15.85 2.61
CA ARG A 13 -13.60 -16.56 3.14
C ARG A 13 -12.52 -16.66 2.07
N ILE A 14 -11.34 -16.15 2.40
CA ILE A 14 -10.18 -16.07 1.51
C ILE A 14 -9.02 -16.81 2.15
N VAL A 15 -8.43 -17.74 1.43
CA VAL A 15 -7.19 -18.39 1.84
C VAL A 15 -6.02 -17.64 1.20
N GLU A 16 -5.06 -17.26 2.01
CA GLU A 16 -3.91 -16.45 1.60
C GLU A 16 -2.62 -17.21 1.86
N LEU A 17 -1.91 -17.58 0.78
CA LEU A 17 -0.54 -18.13 0.84
C LEU A 17 0.41 -17.06 0.32
N SER A 18 0.99 -16.27 1.20
CA SER A 18 1.69 -15.05 0.78
C SER A 18 2.92 -14.73 1.61
N SER A 19 3.70 -13.76 1.14
CA SER A 19 4.80 -13.15 1.87
C SER A 19 5.02 -11.70 1.41
N PHE A 20 5.79 -10.94 2.18
CA PHE A 20 6.18 -9.54 1.96
C PHE A 20 5.01 -8.56 2.02
N VAL A 21 4.72 -7.78 0.94
CA VAL A 21 3.76 -6.66 0.97
C VAL A 21 2.51 -6.90 0.14
N ALA A 22 2.63 -7.10 -1.16
CA ALA A 22 1.51 -7.01 -2.09
C ALA A 22 0.32 -7.92 -1.73
N ALA A 23 0.54 -9.23 -1.64
CA ALA A 23 -0.53 -10.16 -1.30
C ALA A 23 -0.96 -10.05 0.17
N PRO A 24 -0.08 -9.87 1.18
CA PRO A 24 -0.50 -9.59 2.55
C PRO A 24 -1.33 -8.31 2.71
N LEU A 25 -1.03 -7.25 1.97
CA LEU A 25 -1.81 -6.01 1.95
C LEU A 25 -3.20 -6.23 1.32
N CYS A 26 -3.29 -7.04 0.27
CA CYS A 26 -4.57 -7.47 -0.29
C CYS A 26 -5.43 -8.12 0.81
N GLY A 27 -4.91 -9.12 1.52
CA GLY A 27 -5.62 -9.78 2.60
C GLY A 27 -6.00 -8.86 3.75
N LEU A 28 -5.10 -7.96 4.18
CA LEU A 28 -5.40 -6.95 5.20
C LEU A 28 -6.57 -6.06 4.76
N THR A 29 -6.52 -5.53 3.52
CA THR A 29 -7.57 -4.67 2.98
C THR A 29 -8.92 -5.38 2.96
N LEU A 30 -8.97 -6.63 2.50
CA LEU A 30 -10.19 -7.43 2.45
C LEU A 30 -10.69 -7.79 3.86
N SER A 31 -9.80 -8.07 4.80
CA SER A 31 -10.14 -8.35 6.20
C SER A 31 -10.74 -7.13 6.91
N GLN A 32 -10.18 -5.94 6.70
CA GLN A 32 -10.74 -4.70 7.21
C GLN A 32 -12.17 -4.46 6.68
N LEU A 33 -12.43 -4.86 5.44
CA LEU A 33 -13.76 -4.78 4.82
C LEU A 33 -14.72 -5.90 5.25
N GLY A 34 -14.27 -6.83 6.09
CA GLY A 34 -15.12 -7.86 6.72
C GLY A 34 -14.93 -9.27 6.19
N ALA A 35 -14.06 -9.52 5.22
CA ALA A 35 -13.77 -10.88 4.80
C ALA A 35 -13.01 -11.65 5.90
N GLU A 36 -13.31 -12.93 6.07
CA GLU A 36 -12.47 -13.87 6.82
C GLU A 36 -11.25 -14.22 5.96
N VAL A 37 -10.07 -13.73 6.35
CA VAL A 37 -8.82 -14.04 5.65
C VAL A 37 -8.01 -15.02 6.46
N ILE A 38 -7.73 -16.19 5.90
CA ILE A 38 -6.93 -17.26 6.51
C ILE A 38 -5.54 -17.22 5.91
N ARG A 39 -4.59 -16.67 6.67
CA ARG A 39 -3.17 -16.70 6.34
C ARG A 39 -2.61 -18.08 6.58
N VAL A 40 -1.97 -18.67 5.56
CA VAL A 40 -1.31 -19.97 5.68
C VAL A 40 0.20 -19.80 5.55
N ASP A 41 0.92 -20.21 6.56
CA ASP A 41 2.38 -20.14 6.65
C ASP A 41 3.02 -21.53 6.79
N PRO A 42 4.30 -21.69 6.40
CA PRO A 42 5.07 -22.87 6.80
C PRO A 42 5.23 -22.96 8.31
N LEU A 43 5.53 -24.14 8.85
CA LEU A 43 5.63 -24.42 10.30
C LEU A 43 6.53 -23.45 11.08
N GLY A 44 7.49 -22.81 10.45
CA GLY A 44 8.39 -21.81 11.05
C GLY A 44 8.05 -20.36 10.76
N GLY A 45 6.94 -20.12 10.06
CA GLY A 45 6.62 -18.83 9.45
C GLY A 45 7.24 -18.66 8.06
N ALA A 46 6.67 -17.80 7.24
CA ALA A 46 7.24 -17.42 5.94
C ALA A 46 8.50 -16.55 6.12
N THR A 47 9.19 -16.24 5.02
CA THR A 47 10.46 -15.48 5.02
C THR A 47 10.32 -14.07 5.61
N ASP A 48 9.12 -13.50 5.60
CA ASP A 48 8.80 -12.18 6.16
C ASP A 48 8.35 -12.23 7.63
N TYR A 49 8.15 -13.42 8.22
CA TYR A 49 7.65 -13.56 9.59
C TYR A 49 8.55 -12.87 10.64
N ARG A 50 9.85 -12.79 10.40
CA ARG A 50 10.85 -12.12 11.26
C ARG A 50 11.51 -10.92 10.57
N ARG A 51 10.79 -10.28 9.65
CA ARG A 51 11.33 -9.12 8.91
C ARG A 51 11.32 -7.86 9.78
N TRP A 52 12.36 -7.06 9.62
CA TRP A 52 12.50 -5.74 10.24
C TRP A 52 11.41 -4.75 9.78
N PRO A 53 10.99 -3.79 10.64
CA PRO A 53 11.52 -3.55 11.98
C PRO A 53 11.01 -4.58 13.01
N LEU A 54 11.79 -4.78 14.07
CA LEU A 54 11.48 -5.68 15.17
C LEU A 54 11.31 -4.90 16.48
N THR A 55 10.59 -5.47 17.45
CA THR A 55 10.62 -5.07 18.85
C THR A 55 11.94 -5.51 19.49
N GLU A 56 12.23 -5.06 20.73
CA GLU A 56 13.39 -5.52 21.51
C GLU A 56 13.36 -7.05 21.74
N ASP A 57 12.18 -7.64 21.87
CA ASP A 57 11.98 -9.08 22.03
C ASP A 57 12.01 -9.87 20.70
N GLY A 58 12.26 -9.20 19.59
CA GLY A 58 12.42 -9.81 18.26
C GLY A 58 11.12 -10.09 17.51
N GLU A 59 9.99 -9.54 17.93
CA GLU A 59 8.72 -9.64 17.20
C GLU A 59 8.68 -8.67 16.02
N SER A 60 8.19 -9.13 14.87
CA SER A 60 8.14 -8.32 13.66
C SER A 60 6.96 -7.35 13.66
N ILE A 61 7.26 -6.06 13.80
CA ILE A 61 6.29 -4.97 13.64
C ILE A 61 5.77 -4.93 12.18
N TYR A 62 6.66 -5.24 11.24
CA TYR A 62 6.33 -5.30 9.81
C TYR A 62 5.29 -6.37 9.49
N TRP A 63 5.56 -7.63 9.88
CA TRP A 63 4.65 -8.74 9.61
C TRP A 63 3.30 -8.51 10.31
N THR A 64 3.35 -8.11 11.57
CA THR A 64 2.15 -7.81 12.37
C THR A 64 1.30 -6.72 11.71
N GLY A 65 1.90 -5.64 11.20
CA GLY A 65 1.20 -4.55 10.53
C GLY A 65 0.35 -5.02 9.35
N LEU A 66 0.86 -5.96 8.55
CA LEU A 66 0.22 -6.47 7.33
C LEU A 66 -0.73 -7.66 7.57
N ASN A 67 -0.71 -8.25 8.78
CA ASN A 67 -1.50 -9.47 9.07
C ASN A 67 -2.58 -9.29 10.13
N ARG A 68 -2.89 -8.04 10.50
CA ARG A 68 -4.02 -7.73 11.38
C ARG A 68 -5.34 -8.21 10.77
N GLY A 69 -6.25 -8.67 11.64
CA GLY A 69 -7.58 -9.12 11.25
C GLY A 69 -7.63 -10.45 10.51
N LYS A 70 -6.49 -11.13 10.35
CA LYS A 70 -6.44 -12.46 9.74
C LYS A 70 -6.50 -13.56 10.80
N ARG A 71 -6.83 -14.77 10.35
CA ARG A 71 -6.63 -16.03 11.09
C ARG A 71 -5.35 -16.69 10.57
N SER A 72 -4.67 -17.49 11.40
CA SER A 72 -3.40 -18.12 11.03
C SER A 72 -3.46 -19.64 11.12
N LEU A 73 -3.05 -20.30 10.04
CA LEU A 73 -2.80 -21.74 9.96
C LEU A 73 -1.33 -21.98 9.60
N ALA A 74 -0.66 -22.87 10.32
CA ALA A 74 0.71 -23.28 10.01
C ALA A 74 0.77 -24.76 9.62
N CYS A 75 1.44 -25.08 8.48
CA CYS A 75 1.55 -26.46 8.01
C CYS A 75 2.83 -26.73 7.21
N ASP A 76 3.21 -28.00 7.07
CA ASP A 76 4.33 -28.41 6.20
C ASP A 76 3.88 -28.54 4.76
N PHE A 77 4.17 -27.53 3.91
CA PHE A 77 3.83 -27.55 2.49
C PHE A 77 4.45 -28.70 1.68
N ARG A 78 5.41 -29.44 2.24
CA ARG A 78 6.01 -30.62 1.61
C ARG A 78 5.20 -31.89 1.90
N SER A 79 4.39 -31.89 2.96
CA SER A 79 3.53 -33.00 3.32
C SER A 79 2.35 -33.13 2.35
N PRO A 80 2.15 -34.28 1.69
CA PRO A 80 0.96 -34.51 0.87
C PRO A 80 -0.36 -34.36 1.65
N ASP A 81 -0.35 -34.67 2.96
CA ASP A 81 -1.53 -34.51 3.81
C ASP A 81 -1.84 -33.03 4.03
N ALA A 82 -0.84 -32.19 4.32
CA ALA A 82 -1.01 -30.75 4.41
C ALA A 82 -1.51 -30.15 3.09
N GLN A 83 -0.96 -30.58 1.95
CA GLN A 83 -1.41 -30.13 0.62
C GLN A 83 -2.90 -30.45 0.41
N ARG A 84 -3.34 -31.67 0.74
CA ARG A 84 -4.76 -32.07 0.65
C ARG A 84 -5.65 -31.27 1.60
N LEU A 85 -5.19 -31.00 2.83
CA LEU A 85 -5.91 -30.17 3.79
C LEU A 85 -6.09 -28.74 3.25
N LEU A 86 -5.04 -28.16 2.66
CA LEU A 86 -5.11 -26.82 2.08
C LEU A 86 -6.03 -26.78 0.84
N GLN A 87 -5.98 -27.77 -0.03
CA GLN A 87 -6.94 -27.87 -1.14
C GLN A 87 -8.39 -27.91 -0.62
N ARG A 88 -8.67 -28.73 0.40
CA ARG A 88 -10.00 -28.79 1.04
C ARG A 88 -10.40 -27.43 1.65
N LEU A 89 -9.46 -26.74 2.31
CA LEU A 89 -9.72 -25.42 2.92
C LEU A 89 -10.03 -24.37 1.85
N ILE A 90 -9.24 -24.31 0.78
CA ILE A 90 -9.45 -23.38 -0.33
C ILE A 90 -10.79 -23.65 -1.01
N THR A 91 -11.11 -24.91 -1.25
CA THR A 91 -12.31 -25.32 -1.98
C THR A 91 -13.52 -25.62 -1.08
N ALA A 92 -13.42 -25.31 0.23
CA ALA A 92 -14.49 -25.56 1.19
C ALA A 92 -15.82 -24.99 0.70
N PRO A 93 -16.94 -25.73 0.95
CA PRO A 93 -18.25 -25.34 0.45
C PRO A 93 -18.75 -24.01 1.05
N GLY A 94 -19.75 -23.47 0.40
CA GLY A 94 -20.41 -22.20 0.80
C GLY A 94 -20.13 -21.08 -0.22
N PRO A 95 -21.07 -20.13 -0.35
CA PRO A 95 -21.04 -19.11 -1.41
C PRO A 95 -19.87 -18.12 -1.23
N GLY A 96 -19.41 -17.91 -0.02
CA GLY A 96 -18.29 -17.00 0.30
C GLY A 96 -16.90 -17.65 0.21
N GLY A 97 -16.79 -18.99 0.11
CA GLY A 97 -15.51 -19.69 0.01
C GLY A 97 -14.98 -19.83 -1.42
N GLY A 98 -13.96 -20.65 -1.63
CA GLY A 98 -13.39 -20.88 -2.94
C GLY A 98 -12.58 -19.69 -3.47
N ILE A 99 -11.81 -19.02 -2.61
CA ILE A 99 -10.98 -17.89 -3.00
C ILE A 99 -9.56 -18.09 -2.49
N LEU A 100 -8.60 -18.09 -3.41
CA LEU A 100 -7.16 -18.15 -3.11
C LEU A 100 -6.47 -16.87 -3.56
N VAL A 101 -5.67 -16.27 -2.69
CA VAL A 101 -4.73 -15.19 -3.00
C VAL A 101 -3.32 -15.69 -2.69
N THR A 102 -2.41 -15.61 -3.65
CA THR A 102 -1.04 -16.10 -3.44
C THR A 102 -0.01 -15.27 -4.21
N ASN A 103 1.21 -15.19 -3.68
CA ASN A 103 2.43 -14.84 -4.40
C ASN A 103 3.48 -15.95 -4.30
N ALA A 104 3.05 -17.15 -3.89
CA ALA A 104 3.87 -18.34 -3.68
C ALA A 104 3.61 -19.38 -4.79
N GLY A 105 3.55 -18.92 -6.03
CA GLY A 105 3.25 -19.73 -7.22
C GLY A 105 4.22 -20.87 -7.51
N GLY A 106 3.97 -21.58 -8.62
CA GLY A 106 4.80 -22.71 -9.05
C GLY A 106 4.55 -24.01 -8.28
N ARG A 107 3.41 -24.13 -7.59
CA ARG A 107 2.98 -25.36 -6.92
C ARG A 107 1.76 -25.94 -7.64
N ASP A 108 1.94 -27.07 -8.31
CA ASP A 108 0.89 -27.71 -9.13
C ASP A 108 -0.39 -27.98 -8.34
N TRP A 109 -0.27 -28.33 -7.05
CA TRP A 109 -1.41 -28.68 -6.20
C TRP A 109 -2.32 -27.48 -5.82
N ILE A 110 -1.86 -26.24 -5.96
CA ILE A 110 -2.69 -25.01 -5.81
C ILE A 110 -2.85 -24.25 -7.12
N SER A 111 -2.49 -24.84 -8.25
CA SER A 111 -2.78 -24.25 -9.56
C SER A 111 -4.29 -24.03 -9.72
N HIS A 112 -4.68 -23.05 -10.51
CA HIS A 112 -6.09 -22.81 -10.80
C HIS A 112 -6.79 -24.09 -11.29
N ASP A 113 -6.18 -24.81 -12.21
CA ASP A 113 -6.75 -26.01 -12.81
C ASP A 113 -6.96 -27.13 -11.78
N ALA A 114 -5.99 -27.34 -10.87
CA ALA A 114 -6.13 -28.31 -9.80
C ALA A 114 -7.26 -27.95 -8.82
N LEU A 115 -7.43 -26.68 -8.50
CA LEU A 115 -8.50 -26.23 -7.61
C LEU A 115 -9.86 -26.19 -8.31
N ALA A 116 -9.91 -25.80 -9.58
CA ALA A 116 -11.13 -25.80 -10.39
C ALA A 116 -11.70 -27.20 -10.63
N ALA A 117 -10.84 -28.23 -10.68
CA ALA A 117 -11.28 -29.62 -10.71
C ALA A 117 -12.03 -30.05 -9.42
N LEU A 118 -11.73 -29.42 -8.28
CA LEU A 118 -12.41 -29.67 -6.99
C LEU A 118 -13.60 -28.72 -6.76
N ARG A 119 -13.48 -27.51 -7.26
CA ARG A 119 -14.49 -26.46 -7.14
C ARG A 119 -14.54 -25.59 -8.41
N PRO A 120 -15.47 -25.81 -9.33
CA PRO A 120 -15.52 -25.16 -10.65
C PRO A 120 -15.64 -23.62 -10.58
N ASP A 121 -16.28 -23.06 -9.54
CA ASP A 121 -16.43 -21.63 -9.33
C ASP A 121 -15.29 -20.97 -8.51
N VAL A 122 -14.15 -21.64 -8.38
CA VAL A 122 -13.00 -21.14 -7.63
C VAL A 122 -12.45 -19.85 -8.24
N ILE A 123 -12.10 -18.90 -7.37
CA ILE A 123 -11.39 -17.68 -7.73
C ILE A 123 -9.94 -17.84 -7.25
N THR A 124 -9.00 -17.74 -8.16
CA THR A 124 -7.57 -17.71 -7.81
C THR A 124 -6.95 -16.41 -8.27
N LEU A 125 -6.23 -15.74 -7.38
CA LEU A 125 -5.40 -14.59 -7.71
C LEU A 125 -3.95 -14.90 -7.36
N GLU A 126 -3.11 -14.82 -8.38
CA GLU A 126 -1.66 -15.02 -8.24
C GLU A 126 -0.92 -13.73 -8.58
N VAL A 127 -0.17 -13.20 -7.61
CA VAL A 127 0.75 -12.09 -7.80
C VAL A 127 2.08 -12.65 -8.27
N LEU A 128 2.54 -12.18 -9.43
CA LEU A 128 3.83 -12.55 -10.03
C LEU A 128 4.81 -11.37 -9.99
N GLY A 129 6.10 -11.65 -10.15
CA GLY A 129 7.09 -10.59 -10.38
C GLY A 129 6.89 -9.94 -11.75
N ARG A 130 6.90 -10.76 -12.81
CA ARG A 130 6.79 -10.37 -14.22
C ARG A 130 5.78 -11.24 -14.97
N SER A 131 5.25 -10.71 -16.06
CA SER A 131 4.27 -11.41 -16.91
C SER A 131 4.84 -12.64 -17.62
N ASP A 132 6.14 -12.68 -17.86
CA ASP A 132 6.86 -13.82 -18.45
C ASP A 132 7.23 -14.92 -17.42
N GLY A 133 6.85 -14.76 -16.16
CA GLY A 133 7.20 -15.64 -15.04
C GLY A 133 8.55 -15.33 -14.39
N GLY A 134 9.26 -14.30 -14.86
CA GLY A 134 10.50 -13.84 -14.27
C GLY A 134 10.31 -13.34 -12.83
N THR A 135 11.32 -13.52 -11.99
CA THR A 135 11.30 -13.02 -10.60
C THR A 135 11.54 -11.52 -10.56
N ALA A 136 10.75 -10.80 -9.78
CA ALA A 136 10.97 -9.40 -9.48
C ALA A 136 10.37 -9.05 -8.11
N VAL A 137 10.89 -7.99 -7.51
CA VAL A 137 10.36 -7.35 -6.31
C VAL A 137 10.25 -5.85 -6.57
N ASP A 138 9.52 -5.13 -5.75
CA ASP A 138 9.24 -3.70 -5.91
C ASP A 138 10.47 -2.89 -6.34
N TYR A 139 11.56 -2.97 -5.56
CA TYR A 139 12.77 -2.19 -5.82
C TYR A 139 13.46 -2.53 -7.14
N THR A 140 13.39 -3.79 -7.59
CA THR A 140 13.95 -4.20 -8.89
C THR A 140 13.05 -3.80 -10.05
N VAL A 141 11.74 -3.82 -9.87
CA VAL A 141 10.78 -3.26 -10.83
C VAL A 141 10.98 -1.76 -10.97
N ASN A 142 11.07 -1.03 -9.85
CA ASN A 142 11.30 0.41 -9.87
C ASN A 142 12.59 0.77 -10.61
N ALA A 143 13.66 0.03 -10.41
CA ALA A 143 14.94 0.24 -11.10
C ALA A 143 14.83 0.09 -12.62
N GLY A 144 13.92 -0.78 -13.11
CA GLY A 144 13.65 -0.99 -14.53
C GLY A 144 12.74 0.06 -15.19
N LEU A 145 12.19 0.97 -14.39
CA LEU A 145 11.34 2.06 -14.85
C LEU A 145 12.09 3.40 -14.79
N GLY A 146 11.71 4.40 -15.52
CA GLY A 146 12.39 5.70 -15.55
C GLY A 146 12.33 6.52 -14.25
N PHE A 147 11.49 6.16 -13.26
CA PHE A 147 11.29 6.93 -12.03
C PHE A 147 12.57 7.21 -11.22
N PRO A 148 13.52 6.26 -11.05
CA PRO A 148 14.75 6.54 -10.31
C PRO A 148 15.60 7.65 -10.88
N TYR A 149 15.56 7.88 -12.21
CA TYR A 149 16.28 8.97 -12.86
C TYR A 149 15.55 10.32 -12.77
N LEU A 150 14.26 10.31 -12.38
CA LEU A 150 13.47 11.52 -12.15
C LEU A 150 13.42 11.91 -10.67
N THR A 151 13.89 11.03 -9.79
CA THR A 151 13.84 11.18 -8.34
C THR A 151 15.19 11.71 -7.83
N GLY A 152 15.12 12.61 -6.85
CA GLY A 152 16.32 13.17 -6.22
C GLY A 152 16.68 14.57 -6.68
N PRO A 153 17.74 15.16 -6.13
CA PRO A 153 18.17 16.52 -6.45
C PRO A 153 18.54 16.66 -7.93
N PRO A 154 18.21 17.79 -8.59
CA PRO A 154 18.45 17.99 -10.03
C PRO A 154 19.93 17.91 -10.42
N GLU A 155 20.83 18.28 -9.50
CA GLU A 155 22.27 18.24 -9.68
C GLU A 155 22.86 16.82 -9.55
N PHE A 156 22.08 15.83 -9.12
CA PHE A 156 22.50 14.43 -9.02
C PHE A 156 22.09 13.66 -10.27
N SER A 157 23.05 13.29 -11.09
CA SER A 157 22.81 12.59 -12.37
C SER A 157 22.59 11.07 -12.22
N GLY A 158 22.66 10.53 -11.01
CA GLY A 158 22.45 9.10 -10.75
C GLY A 158 20.97 8.75 -10.53
N ALA A 159 20.69 7.44 -10.51
CA ALA A 159 19.37 6.94 -10.14
C ALA A 159 19.17 6.94 -8.63
N VAL A 160 18.04 7.41 -8.16
CA VAL A 160 17.63 7.38 -6.74
C VAL A 160 16.40 6.49 -6.60
N ASN A 161 16.53 5.38 -5.86
CA ASN A 161 15.39 4.51 -5.63
C ASN A 161 14.47 5.08 -4.54
N HIS A 162 13.21 4.68 -4.56
CA HIS A 162 12.24 5.09 -3.53
C HIS A 162 12.41 4.26 -2.24
N VAL A 163 11.96 4.79 -1.11
CA VAL A 163 11.93 4.06 0.18
C VAL A 163 10.57 3.40 0.43
N LEU A 164 9.50 3.97 -0.13
CA LEU A 164 8.15 3.40 -0.06
C LEU A 164 8.01 2.34 -1.16
N PRO A 165 7.63 1.09 -0.84
CA PRO A 165 7.38 0.05 -1.84
C PRO A 165 6.06 0.32 -2.59
N ALA A 166 6.08 1.34 -3.46
CA ALA A 166 4.88 1.91 -4.09
C ALA A 166 4.18 0.91 -5.01
N TRP A 167 4.97 0.08 -5.71
CA TRP A 167 4.44 -0.93 -6.63
C TRP A 167 3.81 -2.09 -5.89
N ASP A 168 4.39 -2.54 -4.80
CA ASP A 168 3.80 -3.53 -3.90
C ASP A 168 2.47 -3.05 -3.31
N ILE A 169 2.43 -1.78 -2.88
CA ILE A 169 1.19 -1.17 -2.34
C ILE A 169 0.11 -1.11 -3.43
N ALA A 170 0.44 -0.58 -4.60
CA ALA A 170 -0.49 -0.52 -5.72
C ALA A 170 -0.97 -1.92 -6.12
N CYS A 171 -0.05 -2.89 -6.24
CA CYS A 171 -0.36 -4.27 -6.56
C CYS A 171 -1.31 -4.91 -5.52
N GLY A 172 -1.09 -4.70 -4.22
CA GLY A 172 -1.96 -5.19 -3.16
C GLY A 172 -3.38 -4.63 -3.26
N LEU A 173 -3.52 -3.34 -3.60
CA LEU A 173 -4.83 -2.71 -3.79
C LEU A 173 -5.49 -3.17 -5.10
N TYR A 174 -4.77 -3.31 -6.20
CA TYR A 174 -5.29 -3.92 -7.44
C TYR A 174 -5.72 -5.37 -7.21
N ALA A 175 -4.98 -6.14 -6.41
CA ALA A 175 -5.34 -7.51 -6.05
C ALA A 175 -6.67 -7.54 -5.27
N ALA A 176 -6.85 -6.68 -4.27
CA ALA A 176 -8.09 -6.58 -3.50
C ALA A 176 -9.29 -6.17 -4.39
N LEU A 177 -9.09 -5.20 -5.30
CA LEU A 177 -10.09 -4.80 -6.30
C LEU A 177 -10.45 -5.97 -7.23
N SER A 178 -9.44 -6.70 -7.72
CA SER A 178 -9.64 -7.83 -8.64
C SER A 178 -10.39 -8.98 -7.99
N VAL A 179 -10.08 -9.30 -6.72
CA VAL A 179 -10.84 -10.31 -5.95
C VAL A 179 -12.29 -9.88 -5.80
N THR A 180 -12.56 -8.63 -5.42
CA THR A 180 -13.94 -8.13 -5.24
C THR A 180 -14.70 -8.12 -6.56
N ALA A 181 -14.06 -7.75 -7.67
CA ALA A 181 -14.66 -7.81 -9.01
C ALA A 181 -14.98 -9.25 -9.43
N ALA A 182 -14.09 -10.20 -9.17
CA ALA A 182 -14.30 -11.62 -9.45
C ALA A 182 -15.42 -12.23 -8.60
N VAL A 183 -15.49 -11.87 -7.31
CA VAL A 183 -16.61 -12.25 -6.44
C VAL A 183 -17.94 -11.72 -7.01
N ARG A 184 -17.98 -10.45 -7.40
CA ARG A 184 -19.17 -9.86 -8.02
C ARG A 184 -19.53 -10.54 -9.35
N HIS A 185 -18.54 -10.95 -10.15
CA HIS A 185 -18.77 -11.73 -11.37
C HIS A 185 -19.37 -13.09 -11.03
N ARG A 186 -18.76 -13.82 -10.10
CA ARG A 186 -19.24 -15.14 -9.65
C ARG A 186 -20.68 -15.12 -9.11
N GLU A 187 -21.02 -14.11 -8.33
CA GLU A 187 -22.40 -13.93 -7.83
C GLU A 187 -23.46 -13.79 -8.94
N ARG A 188 -23.07 -13.24 -10.09
CA ARG A 188 -23.97 -13.00 -11.23
C ARG A 188 -24.03 -14.16 -12.21
N THR A 189 -22.96 -14.90 -12.38
CA THR A 189 -22.79 -15.89 -13.44
C THR A 189 -22.63 -17.31 -12.92
N GLY A 190 -22.22 -17.49 -11.68
CA GLY A 190 -21.80 -18.77 -11.12
C GLY A 190 -20.38 -19.20 -11.55
N GLU A 191 -19.67 -18.37 -12.33
CA GLU A 191 -18.35 -18.70 -12.86
C GLU A 191 -17.23 -18.19 -11.93
N GLY A 192 -16.19 -19.01 -11.72
CA GLY A 192 -14.97 -18.62 -11.06
C GLY A 192 -14.06 -17.73 -11.91
N ALA A 193 -12.87 -17.47 -11.43
CA ALA A 193 -11.89 -16.66 -12.18
C ALA A 193 -10.45 -17.10 -11.88
N ARG A 194 -9.62 -17.15 -12.93
CA ARG A 194 -8.17 -17.18 -12.82
C ARG A 194 -7.63 -15.78 -13.04
N ILE A 195 -6.97 -15.20 -12.05
CA ILE A 195 -6.43 -13.85 -12.10
C ILE A 195 -4.91 -13.93 -11.89
N THR A 196 -4.17 -13.36 -12.82
CA THR A 196 -2.72 -13.20 -12.71
C THR A 196 -2.41 -11.71 -12.69
N LEU A 197 -1.65 -11.27 -11.70
CA LEU A 197 -1.32 -9.85 -11.49
C LEU A 197 0.21 -9.69 -11.36
N PRO A 198 0.91 -9.40 -12.48
CA PRO A 198 2.34 -9.13 -12.44
C PRO A 198 2.62 -7.75 -11.82
N LEU A 199 3.57 -7.69 -10.88
CA LEU A 199 4.00 -6.45 -10.22
C LEU A 199 4.57 -5.44 -11.22
N GLU A 200 5.36 -5.93 -12.19
CA GLU A 200 5.90 -5.08 -13.26
C GLU A 200 4.79 -4.45 -14.12
N ASP A 201 3.73 -5.19 -14.42
CA ASP A 201 2.60 -4.66 -15.22
C ASP A 201 1.84 -3.56 -14.47
N VAL A 202 1.70 -3.67 -13.15
CA VAL A 202 1.13 -2.59 -12.32
C VAL A 202 1.94 -1.31 -12.42
N ALA A 203 3.25 -1.43 -12.37
CA ALA A 203 4.17 -0.29 -12.45
C ALA A 203 4.20 0.32 -13.87
N LEU A 204 4.25 -0.51 -14.91
CA LEU A 204 4.18 -0.08 -16.31
C LEU A 204 2.84 0.59 -16.64
N ALA A 205 1.72 0.02 -16.18
CA ALA A 205 0.40 0.61 -16.34
C ALA A 205 0.32 1.98 -15.67
N SER A 206 0.87 2.12 -14.45
CA SER A 206 0.93 3.39 -13.74
C SER A 206 1.75 4.45 -14.52
N ALA A 207 2.92 4.06 -15.02
CA ALA A 207 3.75 4.94 -15.85
C ALA A 207 3.04 5.35 -17.17
N GLY A 208 2.30 4.41 -17.78
CA GLY A 208 1.50 4.65 -18.97
C GLY A 208 0.33 5.61 -18.72
N MET A 209 -0.48 5.34 -17.70
CA MET A 209 -1.63 6.17 -17.35
C MET A 209 -1.26 7.61 -16.97
N LEU A 210 -0.12 7.80 -16.33
CA LEU A 210 0.39 9.13 -15.94
C LEU A 210 1.17 9.83 -17.07
N GLY A 211 1.24 9.24 -18.27
CA GLY A 211 1.79 9.84 -19.46
C GLY A 211 3.32 9.74 -19.62
N TYR A 212 4.06 9.17 -18.65
CA TYR A 212 5.54 9.10 -18.74
C TYR A 212 6.00 8.33 -19.98
N LEU A 213 5.41 7.16 -20.25
CA LEU A 213 5.75 6.35 -21.41
C LEU A 213 5.20 6.94 -22.71
N THR A 214 4.01 7.54 -22.66
CA THR A 214 3.37 8.17 -23.81
C THR A 214 4.11 9.43 -24.24
N GLU A 215 4.62 10.21 -23.30
CA GLU A 215 5.43 11.41 -23.57
C GLU A 215 6.66 11.07 -24.43
N VAL A 216 7.39 10.03 -24.05
CA VAL A 216 8.55 9.57 -24.83
C VAL A 216 8.15 9.08 -26.22
N GLN A 217 7.05 8.34 -26.34
CA GLN A 217 6.58 7.81 -27.62
C GLN A 217 6.13 8.90 -28.59
N ILE A 218 5.53 9.98 -28.09
CA ILE A 218 4.99 11.06 -28.92
C ILE A 218 6.03 12.14 -29.18
N ASN A 219 6.79 12.53 -28.14
CA ASN A 219 7.72 13.67 -28.22
C ASN A 219 9.16 13.23 -28.53
N GLY A 220 9.47 11.93 -28.50
CA GLY A 220 10.81 11.40 -28.74
C GLY A 220 11.79 11.60 -27.58
N ALA A 221 11.36 12.28 -26.51
CA ALA A 221 12.15 12.51 -25.30
C ALA A 221 11.25 12.50 -24.06
N GLY A 222 11.78 12.03 -22.96
CA GLY A 222 11.12 12.09 -21.64
C GLY A 222 11.47 13.41 -20.92
N ARG A 223 10.72 13.69 -19.86
CA ARG A 223 11.00 14.83 -18.97
C ARG A 223 12.30 14.63 -18.19
N GLU A 224 12.91 15.73 -17.78
CA GLU A 224 14.06 15.73 -16.89
C GLU A 224 13.62 15.66 -15.41
N GLY A 225 14.53 15.22 -14.54
CA GLY A 225 14.36 15.29 -13.09
C GLY A 225 14.34 16.76 -12.63
N THR A 226 13.37 17.11 -11.82
CA THR A 226 13.17 18.50 -11.35
C THR A 226 13.31 18.64 -9.83
N GLY A 227 13.88 17.64 -9.17
CA GLY A 227 14.00 17.62 -7.70
C GLY A 227 12.62 17.64 -7.05
N ASN A 228 12.44 18.56 -6.10
CA ASN A 228 11.16 18.74 -5.42
C ASN A 228 10.16 19.60 -6.20
N ALA A 229 10.53 20.13 -7.39
CA ALA A 229 9.60 20.93 -8.17
C ALA A 229 8.47 20.07 -8.77
N VAL A 230 7.25 20.56 -8.69
CA VAL A 230 6.07 19.91 -9.27
C VAL A 230 6.06 20.16 -10.79
N TYR A 231 6.13 19.08 -11.57
CA TYR A 231 6.14 19.15 -13.01
C TYR A 231 4.88 19.81 -13.59
N GLY A 232 5.08 20.76 -14.49
CA GLY A 232 4.01 21.42 -15.25
C GLY A 232 3.28 22.57 -14.53
N THR A 233 3.59 22.83 -13.27
CA THR A 233 3.01 23.94 -12.49
C THR A 233 4.06 24.57 -11.58
N TYR A 234 3.67 25.56 -10.76
CA TYR A 234 4.56 26.10 -9.75
C TYR A 234 4.35 25.41 -8.40
N GLY A 235 5.32 24.66 -7.97
CA GLY A 235 5.39 24.04 -6.65
C GLY A 235 6.81 23.62 -6.37
N ILE A 236 7.33 23.98 -5.21
CA ILE A 236 8.68 23.64 -4.74
C ILE A 236 8.75 23.86 -3.23
N ASP A 237 9.82 23.41 -2.63
CA ASP A 237 10.07 23.62 -1.23
C ASP A 237 10.95 24.86 -0.94
N PHE A 238 10.74 25.44 0.24
CA PHE A 238 11.48 26.61 0.73
C PHE A 238 12.07 26.32 2.10
N VAL A 239 13.25 26.88 2.35
CA VAL A 239 13.94 26.79 3.65
C VAL A 239 13.73 28.09 4.42
N THR A 240 13.35 27.98 5.69
CA THR A 240 13.13 29.08 6.63
C THR A 240 14.44 29.54 7.27
N SER A 241 14.39 30.67 8.02
CA SER A 241 15.58 31.24 8.70
C SER A 241 16.19 30.31 9.76
N ASP A 242 15.37 29.44 10.36
CA ASP A 242 15.75 28.44 11.36
C ASP A 242 16.05 27.06 10.77
N GLY A 243 16.09 26.95 9.41
CA GLY A 243 16.53 25.76 8.68
C GLY A 243 15.44 24.73 8.40
N GLU A 244 14.20 25.00 8.79
CA GLU A 244 13.06 24.17 8.50
C GLU A 244 12.64 24.27 7.03
N ARG A 245 11.85 23.30 6.55
CA ARG A 245 11.50 23.22 5.15
C ARG A 245 9.99 23.04 4.95
N PHE A 246 9.42 23.82 4.03
CA PHE A 246 8.01 23.72 3.64
C PHE A 246 7.89 23.39 2.17
N MET A 247 7.10 22.37 1.84
CA MET A 247 6.59 22.17 0.48
C MET A 247 5.44 23.14 0.24
N LEU A 248 5.44 23.81 -0.92
CA LEU A 248 4.40 24.75 -1.31
C LEU A 248 4.00 24.49 -2.77
N VAL A 249 2.69 24.52 -3.04
CA VAL A 249 2.17 24.32 -4.41
C VAL A 249 1.12 25.37 -4.75
N ALA A 250 1.33 26.08 -5.86
CA ALA A 250 0.45 27.10 -6.38
C ALA A 250 -0.22 26.64 -7.69
N LEU A 251 -1.19 25.72 -7.60
CA LEU A 251 -1.90 25.15 -8.74
C LEU A 251 -2.74 26.18 -9.50
N THR A 252 -3.46 27.05 -8.78
CA THR A 252 -4.41 27.98 -9.38
C THR A 252 -3.86 29.41 -9.42
N ASN A 253 -4.47 30.26 -10.25
CA ASN A 253 -4.15 31.69 -10.27
C ASN A 253 -4.45 32.37 -8.93
N ARG A 254 -5.39 31.87 -8.14
CA ARG A 254 -5.63 32.34 -6.79
C ARG A 254 -4.45 32.01 -5.88
N HIS A 255 -3.98 30.76 -5.89
CA HIS A 255 -2.80 30.35 -5.12
C HIS A 255 -1.58 31.20 -5.49
N PHE A 256 -1.38 31.43 -6.79
CA PHE A 256 -0.23 32.24 -7.25
C PHE A 256 -0.32 33.70 -6.78
N ARG A 257 -1.51 34.32 -6.80
CA ARG A 257 -1.72 35.67 -6.24
C ARG A 257 -1.45 35.71 -4.74
N ASP A 258 -1.97 34.73 -3.99
CA ASP A 258 -1.72 34.65 -2.55
C ASP A 258 -0.20 34.55 -2.27
N LEU A 259 0.57 33.85 -3.12
CA LEU A 259 2.02 33.77 -2.98
C LEU A 259 2.70 35.11 -3.26
N LEU A 260 2.26 35.85 -4.29
CA LEU A 260 2.76 37.19 -4.59
C LEU A 260 2.47 38.18 -3.46
N GLU A 261 1.28 38.14 -2.90
CA GLU A 261 0.87 38.96 -1.76
C GLU A 261 1.65 38.62 -0.48
N LEU A 262 1.78 37.32 -0.17
CA LEU A 262 2.54 36.83 0.98
C LEU A 262 4.00 37.30 0.96
N THR A 263 4.64 37.21 -0.22
CA THR A 263 6.07 37.53 -0.37
C THR A 263 6.33 39.00 -0.75
N GLY A 264 5.27 39.79 -1.02
CA GLY A 264 5.40 41.18 -1.45
C GLY A 264 6.07 41.36 -2.82
N THR A 265 6.04 40.33 -3.68
CA THR A 265 6.80 40.30 -4.93
C THR A 265 5.98 40.64 -6.18
N GLY A 266 4.72 41.05 -6.03
CA GLY A 266 3.79 41.25 -7.15
C GLY A 266 4.33 42.16 -8.27
N ASP A 267 4.83 43.36 -7.92
CA ASP A 267 5.37 44.30 -8.90
C ASP A 267 6.62 43.75 -9.60
N ALA A 268 7.51 43.11 -8.85
CA ALA A 268 8.75 42.56 -9.40
C ALA A 268 8.46 41.37 -10.34
N VAL A 269 7.51 40.52 -10.01
CA VAL A 269 7.05 39.40 -10.86
C VAL A 269 6.35 39.95 -12.13
N SER A 270 5.58 41.02 -12.02
CA SER A 270 4.95 41.68 -13.17
C SER A 270 6.00 42.29 -14.14
N ALA A 271 7.02 42.92 -13.59
CA ALA A 271 8.15 43.42 -14.40
C ALA A 271 8.92 42.27 -15.06
N LEU A 272 9.14 41.17 -14.32
CA LEU A 272 9.77 39.95 -14.85
C LEU A 272 8.94 39.34 -15.99
N ALA A 273 7.63 39.26 -15.86
CA ALA A 273 6.71 38.76 -16.87
C ALA A 273 6.86 39.56 -18.17
N THR A 274 6.89 40.88 -18.04
CA THR A 274 7.10 41.82 -19.21
C THR A 274 8.45 41.57 -19.87
N ALA A 275 9.51 41.47 -19.07
CA ALA A 275 10.87 41.30 -19.59
C ALA A 275 11.08 39.95 -20.30
N LEU A 276 10.41 38.90 -19.86
CA LEU A 276 10.49 37.55 -20.43
C LEU A 276 9.44 37.29 -21.54
N GLY A 277 8.47 38.21 -21.73
CA GLY A 277 7.31 37.94 -22.57
C GLY A 277 6.46 36.77 -22.06
N ALA A 278 6.45 36.57 -20.75
CA ALA A 278 5.74 35.45 -20.08
C ALA A 278 4.38 35.91 -19.56
N ASP A 279 3.42 34.97 -19.55
CA ASP A 279 2.12 35.13 -18.88
C ASP A 279 2.06 34.18 -17.69
N PHE A 280 2.30 34.69 -16.49
CA PHE A 280 2.24 33.87 -15.27
C PHE A 280 0.82 33.54 -14.79
N SER A 281 -0.22 33.91 -15.54
CA SER A 281 -1.54 33.31 -15.36
C SER A 281 -1.58 31.85 -15.87
N LEU A 282 -0.62 31.45 -16.72
CA LEU A 282 -0.47 30.12 -17.28
C LEU A 282 0.50 29.28 -16.44
N GLU A 283 0.09 28.05 -16.12
CA GLU A 283 0.87 27.15 -15.25
C GLU A 283 2.21 26.74 -15.87
N ASP A 284 2.24 26.45 -17.18
CA ASP A 284 3.44 26.07 -17.89
C ASP A 284 4.47 27.20 -17.94
N HIS A 285 4.04 28.46 -18.02
CA HIS A 285 4.94 29.60 -17.92
C HIS A 285 5.55 29.72 -16.52
N ARG A 286 4.77 29.46 -15.47
CA ARG A 286 5.29 29.40 -14.10
C ARG A 286 6.31 28.28 -13.93
N PHE A 287 6.05 27.11 -14.52
CA PHE A 287 6.97 25.99 -14.48
C PHE A 287 8.27 26.28 -15.25
N ARG A 288 8.17 26.81 -16.46
CA ARG A 288 9.36 27.16 -17.29
C ARG A 288 10.29 28.15 -16.60
N HIS A 289 9.73 29.09 -15.86
CA HIS A 289 10.47 30.14 -15.16
C HIS A 289 10.57 29.91 -13.65
N ARG A 290 10.36 28.66 -13.19
CA ARG A 290 10.32 28.30 -11.76
C ARG A 290 11.57 28.72 -11.00
N GLU A 291 12.75 28.63 -11.59
CA GLU A 291 14.01 28.93 -10.90
C GLU A 291 14.11 30.40 -10.49
N VAL A 292 13.84 31.32 -11.41
CA VAL A 292 13.85 32.74 -11.10
C VAL A 292 12.73 33.13 -10.15
N LEU A 293 11.53 32.56 -10.30
CA LEU A 293 10.42 32.77 -9.39
C LEU A 293 10.77 32.27 -7.96
N THR A 294 11.38 31.09 -7.87
CA THR A 294 11.82 30.52 -6.59
C THR A 294 12.89 31.37 -5.91
N ALA A 295 13.83 31.92 -6.69
CA ALA A 295 14.85 32.83 -6.15
C ALA A 295 14.21 34.09 -5.54
N MET A 296 13.17 34.64 -6.18
CA MET A 296 12.44 35.83 -5.70
C MET A 296 11.65 35.52 -4.43
N PHE A 297 10.85 34.45 -4.42
CA PHE A 297 10.03 34.09 -3.26
C PHE A 297 10.87 33.61 -2.07
N GLY A 298 11.95 32.86 -2.35
CA GLY A 298 12.83 32.27 -1.35
C GLY A 298 13.48 33.30 -0.41
N ALA A 299 13.59 34.57 -0.82
CA ALA A 299 14.09 35.63 0.06
C ALA A 299 13.20 35.79 1.30
N TRP A 300 11.89 35.89 1.10
CA TRP A 300 10.91 36.00 2.18
C TRP A 300 10.99 34.83 3.15
N PHE A 301 11.05 33.58 2.66
CA PHE A 301 11.13 32.40 3.52
C PHE A 301 12.39 32.37 4.39
N ARG A 302 13.54 32.75 3.82
CA ARG A 302 14.82 32.83 4.57
C ARG A 302 14.86 33.89 5.65
N GLU A 303 13.96 34.86 5.61
CA GLU A 303 13.87 35.94 6.59
C GLU A 303 12.90 35.61 7.75
N HIS A 304 12.08 34.53 7.63
CA HIS A 304 11.06 34.17 8.58
C HIS A 304 11.33 32.79 9.20
N THR A 305 10.97 32.63 10.47
CA THR A 305 11.03 31.33 11.17
C THR A 305 9.92 30.40 10.68
N ALA A 306 10.03 29.11 10.95
CA ALA A 306 9.01 28.12 10.59
C ALA A 306 7.64 28.46 11.16
N ASP A 307 7.58 28.94 12.41
CA ASP A 307 6.33 29.33 13.06
C ASP A 307 5.70 30.56 12.38
N ASP A 308 6.50 31.56 12.02
CA ASP A 308 6.04 32.74 11.28
C ASP A 308 5.50 32.35 9.91
N VAL A 309 6.23 31.48 9.18
CA VAL A 309 5.83 30.95 7.88
C VAL A 309 4.52 30.17 7.99
N ALA A 310 4.39 29.27 8.96
CA ALA A 310 3.16 28.49 9.16
C ALA A 310 1.96 29.40 9.47
N ALA A 311 2.15 30.39 10.35
CA ALA A 311 1.10 31.34 10.71
C ALA A 311 0.68 32.25 9.54
N ALA A 312 1.61 32.60 8.66
CA ALA A 312 1.34 33.38 7.46
C ALA A 312 0.64 32.56 6.38
N LEU A 313 1.13 31.36 6.10
CA LEU A 313 0.53 30.43 5.11
C LEU A 313 -0.89 30.01 5.50
N ALA A 314 -1.19 29.82 6.78
CA ALA A 314 -2.53 29.49 7.27
C ALA A 314 -3.62 30.54 6.91
N LYS A 315 -3.22 31.77 6.54
CA LYS A 315 -4.12 32.84 6.11
C LYS A 315 -4.33 32.91 4.60
N THR A 316 -3.67 32.05 3.85
CA THR A 316 -3.69 31.98 2.39
C THR A 316 -4.50 30.78 1.91
N SER A 317 -4.75 30.71 0.59
CA SER A 317 -5.28 29.50 -0.05
C SER A 317 -4.20 28.55 -0.57
N LEU A 318 -2.91 28.85 -0.35
CA LEU A 318 -1.78 28.05 -0.82
C LEU A 318 -1.82 26.63 -0.24
N LEU A 319 -1.51 25.68 -1.08
CA LEU A 319 -1.31 24.29 -0.63
C LEU A 319 0.11 24.17 -0.08
N HIS A 320 0.22 23.83 1.19
CA HIS A 320 1.51 23.78 1.86
C HIS A 320 1.52 22.75 2.97
N GLU A 321 2.71 22.24 3.27
CA GLU A 321 2.97 21.41 4.45
C GLU A 321 4.46 21.53 4.84
N ARG A 322 4.76 21.49 6.14
CA ARG A 322 6.11 21.38 6.64
C ARG A 322 6.60 19.95 6.51
N TYR A 323 7.83 19.76 6.04
CA TYR A 323 8.46 18.44 6.07
C TYR A 323 8.62 17.97 7.51
N ALA A 324 8.30 16.72 7.76
CA ALA A 324 8.35 16.12 9.08
C ALA A 324 8.97 14.72 9.03
N THR A 325 9.70 14.35 10.07
CA THR A 325 10.13 12.96 10.30
C THR A 325 8.97 12.13 10.86
N PHE A 326 9.10 10.80 10.87
CA PHE A 326 8.08 9.94 11.50
C PHE A 326 7.95 10.19 13.00
N GLU A 327 9.05 10.51 13.67
CA GLU A 327 9.07 10.88 15.09
C GLU A 327 8.25 12.15 15.33
N GLU A 328 8.42 13.17 14.50
CA GLU A 328 7.65 14.43 14.59
C GLU A 328 6.17 14.19 14.27
N VAL A 329 5.84 13.36 13.27
CA VAL A 329 4.46 12.98 12.97
C VAL A 329 3.80 12.33 14.18
N VAL A 330 4.47 11.39 14.85
CA VAL A 330 3.95 10.75 16.06
C VAL A 330 3.79 11.78 17.20
N ALA A 331 4.83 12.59 17.43
CA ALA A 331 4.84 13.62 18.49
C ALA A 331 3.79 14.72 18.27
N SER A 332 3.37 15.00 17.03
CA SER A 332 2.38 16.04 16.71
C SER A 332 0.98 15.74 17.26
N GLY A 333 0.72 14.50 17.71
CA GLY A 333 -0.59 14.04 18.15
C GLY A 333 -1.62 13.86 17.02
N VAL A 334 -1.19 13.86 15.76
CA VAL A 334 -2.10 13.60 14.62
C VAL A 334 -2.75 12.23 14.71
N LEU A 335 -2.03 11.22 15.23
CA LEU A 335 -2.57 9.87 15.40
C LEU A 335 -3.71 9.81 16.44
N ASP A 336 -3.76 10.75 17.39
CA ASP A 336 -4.82 10.84 18.39
C ASP A 336 -6.04 11.62 17.89
N ARG A 337 -5.81 12.62 17.05
CA ARG A 337 -6.87 13.50 16.52
C ARG A 337 -7.55 12.93 15.28
N ASN A 338 -6.86 12.09 14.51
CA ASN A 338 -7.40 11.54 13.26
C ASN A 338 -8.18 10.24 13.54
N PRO A 339 -9.50 10.19 13.24
CA PRO A 339 -10.33 9.01 13.47
C PRO A 339 -9.91 7.77 12.64
N LEU A 340 -8.95 7.92 11.73
CA LEU A 340 -8.31 6.79 11.03
C LEU A 340 -7.59 5.84 12.00
N PHE A 341 -7.20 6.33 13.19
CA PHE A 341 -6.39 5.57 14.14
C PHE A 341 -7.16 5.25 15.41
N GLU A 342 -7.02 4.02 15.88
CA GLU A 342 -7.48 3.60 17.21
C GLU A 342 -6.34 2.93 17.99
N THR A 343 -6.48 2.85 19.31
CA THR A 343 -5.55 2.07 20.14
C THR A 343 -5.80 0.59 19.92
N LEU A 344 -4.77 -0.13 19.53
CA LEU A 344 -4.77 -1.57 19.35
C LEU A 344 -3.79 -2.22 20.33
N ASP A 345 -4.30 -3.15 21.15
CA ASP A 345 -3.47 -3.99 22.01
C ASP A 345 -3.05 -5.24 21.23
N GLN A 346 -1.84 -5.20 20.70
CA GLN A 346 -1.28 -6.30 19.91
C GLN A 346 -0.47 -7.23 20.81
N PRO A 347 -0.86 -8.52 20.96
CA PRO A 347 -0.08 -9.48 21.73
C PRO A 347 1.39 -9.51 21.33
N ARG A 348 2.30 -9.55 22.29
CA ARG A 348 3.77 -9.60 22.14
C ARG A 348 4.42 -8.34 21.57
N ILE A 349 3.64 -7.35 21.12
CA ILE A 349 4.14 -6.05 20.62
C ILE A 349 3.79 -4.92 21.60
N GLY A 350 2.59 -4.95 22.18
CA GLY A 350 2.08 -3.88 23.05
C GLY A 350 1.01 -3.03 22.38
N SER A 351 0.64 -1.95 23.06
CA SER A 351 -0.39 -1.01 22.60
C SER A 351 0.19 0.05 21.70
N TYR A 352 -0.47 0.32 20.58
CA TYR A 352 -0.09 1.39 19.65
C TYR A 352 -1.31 1.93 18.89
N ARG A 353 -1.15 3.06 18.20
CA ARG A 353 -2.19 3.65 17.34
C ARG A 353 -2.17 2.97 15.97
N ALA A 354 -3.15 2.12 15.72
CA ALA A 354 -3.26 1.33 14.49
C ALA A 354 -4.20 1.99 13.48
N ALA A 355 -3.79 2.08 12.23
CA ALA A 355 -4.63 2.61 11.17
C ALA A 355 -5.71 1.61 10.74
N ALA A 356 -6.93 2.11 10.52
CA ALA A 356 -8.04 1.42 9.88
C ALA A 356 -7.91 1.37 8.36
N ASN A 357 -8.93 0.83 7.69
CA ASN A 357 -9.13 1.10 6.27
C ASN A 357 -9.38 2.60 6.06
N PRO A 358 -8.69 3.27 5.11
CA PRO A 358 -8.82 4.71 4.92
C PRO A 358 -10.20 5.13 4.38
N ALA A 359 -10.95 4.23 3.75
CA ALA A 359 -12.30 4.52 3.28
C ALA A 359 -13.30 4.54 4.45
N ILE A 360 -14.22 5.49 4.41
CA ILE A 360 -15.26 5.69 5.41
C ILE A 360 -16.56 5.06 4.93
N PHE A 361 -17.03 4.04 5.64
CA PHE A 361 -18.29 3.37 5.35
C PHE A 361 -19.34 3.74 6.41
N GLY A 362 -20.46 4.30 6.00
CA GLY A 362 -21.52 4.69 6.94
C GLY A 362 -21.06 5.67 8.03
N GLY A 363 -20.11 6.55 7.72
CA GLY A 363 -19.59 7.56 8.65
C GLY A 363 -18.48 7.07 9.59
N ARG A 364 -17.96 5.85 9.41
CA ARG A 364 -16.89 5.27 10.27
C ARG A 364 -15.81 4.57 9.45
N HIS A 365 -14.59 4.55 9.97
CA HIS A 365 -13.53 3.69 9.49
C HIS A 365 -13.73 2.23 9.95
N LEU A 366 -13.22 1.29 9.17
CA LEU A 366 -13.29 -0.14 9.48
C LEU A 366 -11.94 -0.64 9.95
N PHE A 367 -11.91 -1.10 11.21
CA PHE A 367 -10.68 -1.56 11.87
C PHE A 367 -10.52 -3.07 11.75
N ALA A 368 -9.28 -3.51 11.78
CA ALA A 368 -8.90 -4.92 11.88
C ALA A 368 -8.57 -5.27 13.35
N THR A 369 -8.91 -6.48 13.77
CA THR A 369 -8.46 -7.05 15.05
C THR A 369 -6.93 -7.24 15.07
N PRO A 370 -6.31 -7.52 16.23
CA PRO A 370 -4.88 -7.84 16.28
C PRO A 370 -4.47 -8.95 15.31
N ALA A 371 -3.21 -8.93 14.88
CA ALA A 371 -2.63 -10.01 14.10
C ALA A 371 -2.57 -11.30 14.93
N PRO A 372 -2.84 -12.47 14.32
CA PRO A 372 -2.80 -13.75 15.03
C PRO A 372 -1.37 -14.17 15.38
N ALA A 373 -1.22 -15.03 16.37
CA ALA A 373 0.00 -15.81 16.51
C ALA A 373 0.14 -16.81 15.35
N LEU A 374 1.38 -17.15 14.97
CA LEU A 374 1.62 -18.16 13.93
C LEU A 374 0.97 -19.48 14.29
N GLY A 375 0.06 -19.97 13.44
CA GLY A 375 -0.70 -21.19 13.68
C GLY A 375 -1.76 -21.08 14.78
N GLY A 376 -2.05 -19.87 15.26
CA GLY A 376 -2.96 -19.63 16.39
C GLY A 376 -4.38 -20.13 16.19
N ASP A 377 -4.82 -20.24 14.96
CA ASP A 377 -6.16 -20.69 14.61
C ASP A 377 -6.18 -22.09 13.96
N THR A 378 -5.05 -22.79 13.90
CA THR A 378 -4.94 -24.06 13.17
C THR A 378 -6.01 -25.07 13.59
N GLU A 379 -6.15 -25.36 14.91
CA GLU A 379 -7.11 -26.32 15.42
C GLU A 379 -8.55 -25.90 15.09
N ALA A 380 -8.92 -24.66 15.40
CA ALA A 380 -10.25 -24.15 15.13
C ALA A 380 -10.59 -24.12 13.63
N LEU A 381 -9.62 -23.84 12.75
CA LEU A 381 -9.84 -23.87 11.30
C LEU A 381 -10.09 -25.30 10.78
N LEU A 382 -9.36 -26.27 11.31
CA LEU A 382 -9.52 -27.66 10.91
C LEU A 382 -10.84 -28.27 11.43
N THR A 383 -11.25 -27.93 12.64
CA THR A 383 -12.51 -28.40 13.22
C THR A 383 -13.73 -27.69 12.65
N ASP A 384 -13.72 -26.34 12.63
CA ASP A 384 -14.92 -25.56 12.31
C ASP A 384 -15.19 -25.43 10.82
N VAL A 385 -14.12 -25.46 9.97
CA VAL A 385 -14.23 -25.27 8.52
C VAL A 385 -14.19 -26.58 7.76
N LEU A 386 -13.37 -27.54 8.23
CA LEU A 386 -13.18 -28.82 7.54
C LEU A 386 -13.87 -29.99 8.21
N ASP A 387 -14.57 -29.78 9.34
CA ASP A 387 -15.26 -30.78 10.14
C ASP A 387 -14.34 -31.97 10.54
N ILE A 388 -13.03 -31.68 10.79
CA ILE A 388 -12.06 -32.69 11.21
C ILE A 388 -12.20 -32.91 12.72
N PRO A 389 -12.38 -34.17 13.20
CA PRO A 389 -12.47 -34.46 14.62
C PRO A 389 -11.21 -34.00 15.39
N ALA A 390 -11.37 -33.48 16.59
CA ALA A 390 -10.27 -32.97 17.42
C ALA A 390 -9.14 -34.01 17.63
N ALA A 391 -9.48 -35.31 17.75
CA ALA A 391 -8.50 -36.39 17.86
C ALA A 391 -7.61 -36.48 16.59
N GLU A 392 -8.20 -36.38 15.41
CA GLU A 392 -7.46 -36.37 14.14
C GLU A 392 -6.60 -35.12 14.00
N VAL A 393 -7.09 -33.95 14.43
CA VAL A 393 -6.30 -32.70 14.48
C VAL A 393 -5.09 -32.88 15.40
N ALA A 394 -5.25 -33.51 16.56
CA ALA A 394 -4.14 -33.81 17.46
C ALA A 394 -3.09 -34.72 16.80
N ASP A 395 -3.53 -35.73 16.05
CA ASP A 395 -2.63 -36.61 15.27
C ASP A 395 -1.87 -35.85 14.19
N LEU A 396 -2.53 -34.94 13.47
CA LEU A 396 -1.89 -34.07 12.47
C LEU A 396 -0.84 -33.16 13.09
N ILE A 397 -1.10 -32.62 14.27
CA ILE A 397 -0.14 -31.79 15.03
C ILE A 397 1.04 -32.65 15.50
N SER A 398 0.77 -33.81 16.12
CA SER A 398 1.83 -34.70 16.63
C SER A 398 2.69 -35.27 15.50
N GLY A 399 2.10 -35.48 14.32
CA GLY A 399 2.79 -35.90 13.10
C GLY A 399 3.55 -34.78 12.38
N GLY A 400 3.48 -33.53 12.85
CA GLY A 400 4.15 -32.39 12.25
C GLY A 400 3.57 -31.98 10.89
N VAL A 401 2.36 -32.38 10.55
CA VAL A 401 1.66 -31.97 9.33
C VAL A 401 1.18 -30.54 9.44
N VAL A 402 0.66 -30.17 10.59
CA VAL A 402 0.25 -28.82 10.97
C VAL A 402 0.84 -28.45 12.34
N ALA A 403 0.82 -27.17 12.70
CA ALA A 403 1.22 -26.72 14.03
C ALA A 403 0.19 -25.78 14.63
N GLY A 404 -0.04 -25.91 15.92
CA GLY A 404 -0.71 -24.92 16.75
C GLY A 404 0.21 -23.72 17.07
N PRO A 405 -0.26 -22.76 17.88
CA PRO A 405 0.53 -21.61 18.27
C PRO A 405 1.83 -22.04 18.96
N LYS A 406 2.93 -21.41 18.58
CA LYS A 406 4.18 -21.52 19.37
C LYS A 406 4.08 -20.59 20.57
N GLU A 407 4.32 -21.15 21.77
CA GLU A 407 4.46 -20.40 23.01
C GLU A 407 5.64 -19.40 22.95
#